data_98095361168468e22aeadabd05bdbbd2
#
_entry.id   98095361168468e22aeadabd05bdbbd2
#
_cell.length_a   1.000
_cell.length_b   1.000
_cell.length_c   1.000
_cell.angle_alpha   90.00
_cell.angle_beta   90.00
_cell.angle_gamma   90.00
#
_symmetry.space_group_name_H-M   'P 1'
#
loop_
_entity.id
_entity.type
_entity.pdbx_description
1 polymer ?
#
loop_
_entity_poly.entity_id
_entity_poly.type
_entity_poly.pdbx_seq_one_letter_code
_entity_poly.pdbx_strand_id
1 'polypeptide(L)'
;MNVISAIRDALVEKIWEGTTTVLALDLVRAARDPQTMSYFHSVCIILYVFIPILTIDTSLPLQWAKKTISGCPQKLETQLQTPLQLLKSGLDELSTAYQAPIPVLLPRPALMLFGYIVSSLYLLEHAIWSHSNKEPGNETDIEVLRRWTVEAGLLKTIDEVKTARTAGSERVAMDLEMVYGKRAMARL
;
A
#
# COMPACT_ATOMS: atom_id res chain seq x y z
N MET A 1 -30.38 3.78 9.39
CA MET A 1 -29.46 2.83 8.70
C MET A 1 -30.05 1.43 8.84
N ASN A 2 -30.31 0.73 7.73
CA ASN A 2 -31.02 -0.55 7.76
C ASN A 2 -30.02 -1.67 8.09
N VAL A 3 -30.27 -2.46 9.15
CA VAL A 3 -29.41 -3.57 9.60
C VAL A 3 -29.14 -4.60 8.48
N ILE A 4 -30.11 -4.83 7.60
CA ILE A 4 -29.99 -5.73 6.44
C ILE A 4 -28.95 -5.20 5.44
N SER A 5 -28.87 -3.88 5.25
CA SER A 5 -27.85 -3.26 4.39
C SER A 5 -26.45 -3.43 4.98
N ALA A 6 -26.30 -3.23 6.29
CA ALA A 6 -25.00 -3.40 6.97
C ALA A 6 -24.51 -4.86 6.95
N ILE A 7 -25.41 -5.85 7.09
CA ILE A 7 -25.08 -7.28 6.99
C ILE A 7 -24.65 -7.63 5.56
N ARG A 8 -25.38 -7.13 4.55
CA ARG A 8 -25.03 -7.35 3.14
C ARG A 8 -23.66 -6.77 2.81
N ASP A 9 -23.38 -5.56 3.28
CA ASP A 9 -22.09 -4.88 3.04
C ASP A 9 -20.95 -5.62 3.74
N ALA A 10 -21.16 -6.13 4.96
CA ALA A 10 -20.20 -6.98 5.67
C ALA A 10 -19.97 -8.34 4.99
N LEU A 11 -20.97 -8.92 4.33
CA LEU A 11 -20.81 -10.15 3.54
C LEU A 11 -20.06 -9.91 2.24
N VAL A 12 -20.23 -8.73 1.64
CA VAL A 12 -19.49 -8.31 0.44
C VAL A 12 -17.98 -8.16 0.75
N GLU A 13 -17.60 -7.68 1.94
CA GLU A 13 -16.20 -7.61 2.34
C GLU A 13 -15.50 -8.96 2.29
N LYS A 14 -16.15 -10.06 2.69
CA LYS A 14 -15.56 -11.40 2.60
C LYS A 14 -15.33 -11.87 1.16
N ILE A 15 -16.16 -11.44 0.22
CA ILE A 15 -15.96 -11.69 -1.22
C ILE A 15 -14.74 -10.89 -1.71
N TRP A 16 -14.55 -9.68 -1.20
CA TRP A 16 -13.39 -8.85 -1.52
C TRP A 16 -12.07 -9.41 -0.97
N GLU A 17 -12.05 -10.13 0.13
CA GLU A 17 -10.83 -10.78 0.63
C GLU A 17 -10.24 -11.80 -0.37
N GLY A 18 -11.09 -12.59 -1.04
CA GLY A 18 -10.66 -13.46 -2.15
C GLY A 18 -10.11 -12.64 -3.33
N THR A 19 -10.75 -11.52 -3.65
CA THR A 19 -10.31 -10.58 -4.69
C THR A 19 -8.97 -9.94 -4.34
N THR A 20 -8.70 -9.64 -3.07
CA THR A 20 -7.42 -9.07 -2.63
C THR A 20 -6.24 -10.00 -2.97
N THR A 21 -6.39 -11.30 -2.79
CA THR A 21 -5.34 -12.28 -3.15
C THR A 21 -5.14 -12.34 -4.67
N VAL A 22 -6.20 -12.31 -5.46
CA VAL A 22 -6.10 -12.26 -6.93
C VAL A 22 -5.42 -10.98 -7.38
N LEU A 23 -5.82 -9.83 -6.86
CA LEU A 23 -5.20 -8.53 -7.16
C LEU A 23 -3.71 -8.51 -6.77
N ALA A 24 -3.36 -9.13 -5.65
CA ALA A 24 -1.96 -9.23 -5.22
C ALA A 24 -1.11 -10.07 -6.19
N LEU A 25 -1.67 -11.15 -6.73
CA LEU A 25 -1.00 -11.96 -7.76
C LEU A 25 -0.91 -11.25 -9.11
N ASP A 26 -1.94 -10.50 -9.48
CA ASP A 26 -1.92 -9.69 -10.70
C ASP A 26 -0.91 -8.55 -10.59
N LEU A 27 -0.78 -7.94 -9.40
CA LEU A 27 0.28 -6.97 -9.12
C LEU A 27 1.68 -7.58 -9.30
N VAL A 28 1.90 -8.80 -8.81
CA VAL A 28 3.18 -9.52 -9.00
C VAL A 28 3.45 -9.82 -10.48
N ARG A 29 2.41 -10.21 -11.23
CA ARG A 29 2.55 -10.43 -12.68
C ARG A 29 2.92 -9.14 -13.40
N ALA A 30 2.24 -8.05 -13.07
CA ALA A 30 2.54 -6.73 -13.60
C ALA A 30 3.96 -6.26 -13.25
N ALA A 31 4.41 -6.53 -12.03
CA ALA A 31 5.75 -6.18 -11.56
C ALA A 31 6.89 -6.93 -12.28
N ARG A 32 6.60 -8.06 -12.91
CA ARG A 32 7.59 -8.81 -13.71
C ARG A 32 7.86 -8.20 -15.08
N ASP A 33 6.96 -7.39 -15.60
CA ASP A 33 7.14 -6.68 -16.85
C ASP A 33 7.53 -5.22 -16.57
N PRO A 34 8.73 -4.78 -16.96
CA PRO A 34 9.19 -3.40 -16.73
C PRO A 34 8.27 -2.33 -17.34
N GLN A 35 7.64 -2.62 -18.48
CA GLN A 35 6.68 -1.69 -19.10
C GLN A 35 5.38 -1.65 -18.30
N THR A 36 4.88 -2.80 -17.87
CA THR A 36 3.65 -2.87 -17.06
C THR A 36 3.84 -2.28 -15.68
N MET A 37 5.03 -2.41 -15.05
CA MET A 37 5.34 -1.71 -13.79
C MET A 37 5.29 -0.20 -13.94
N SER A 38 5.78 0.30 -15.05
CA SER A 38 5.65 1.70 -15.41
C SER A 38 4.17 2.13 -15.54
N TYR A 39 3.36 1.34 -16.25
CA TYR A 39 1.92 1.56 -16.38
C TYR A 39 1.15 1.33 -15.08
N PHE A 40 1.51 0.32 -14.30
CA PHE A 40 0.86 0.02 -13.03
C PHE A 40 1.01 1.15 -12.02
N HIS A 41 2.18 1.74 -11.93
CA HIS A 41 2.38 2.99 -11.22
C HIS A 41 1.44 4.10 -11.71
N SER A 42 1.15 4.17 -13.00
CA SER A 42 0.22 5.14 -13.59
C SER A 42 -1.25 4.78 -13.37
N VAL A 43 -1.63 3.51 -13.50
CA VAL A 43 -3.02 3.01 -13.41
C VAL A 43 -3.56 3.06 -11.98
N CYS A 44 -2.74 2.78 -10.96
CA CYS A 44 -3.19 2.91 -9.57
C CYS A 44 -3.54 4.36 -9.21
N ILE A 45 -2.91 5.34 -9.87
CA ILE A 45 -3.28 6.75 -9.77
C ILE A 45 -4.54 7.05 -10.57
N ILE A 46 -4.72 6.45 -11.76
CA ILE A 46 -5.87 6.68 -12.65
C ILE A 46 -7.17 6.10 -12.07
N LEU A 47 -7.15 4.96 -11.39
CA LEU A 47 -8.34 4.38 -10.75
C LEU A 47 -8.88 5.24 -9.60
N TYR A 48 -8.07 6.13 -9.05
CA TYR A 48 -8.49 7.04 -7.97
C TYR A 48 -8.74 8.47 -8.44
N VAL A 49 -8.22 8.87 -9.62
CA VAL A 49 -8.38 10.21 -10.18
C VAL A 49 -9.04 10.09 -11.56
N PHE A 50 -10.36 10.04 -11.56
CA PHE A 50 -11.16 10.20 -12.78
C PHE A 50 -11.09 11.66 -13.26
N ILE A 51 -9.91 12.09 -13.76
CA ILE A 51 -9.75 13.37 -14.44
C ILE A 51 -8.89 13.14 -15.71
N PRO A 52 -9.38 13.60 -16.89
CA PRO A 52 -8.71 13.38 -18.16
C PRO A 52 -7.57 14.38 -18.36
N ILE A 53 -6.32 13.96 -18.16
CA ILE A 53 -5.17 14.68 -18.74
C ILE A 53 -4.21 13.66 -19.34
N LEU A 54 -4.22 13.63 -20.66
CA LEU A 54 -3.28 12.92 -21.52
C LEU A 54 -1.90 13.59 -21.43
N THR A 55 -0.95 12.96 -20.78
CA THR A 55 0.48 12.85 -21.18
C THR A 55 1.19 12.06 -20.09
N ILE A 56 1.51 10.80 -20.40
CA ILE A 56 2.01 9.84 -19.40
C ILE A 56 3.54 9.79 -19.50
N ASP A 57 4.21 10.41 -18.53
CA ASP A 57 5.62 10.16 -18.24
C ASP A 57 5.70 9.09 -17.12
N THR A 58 6.33 7.97 -17.41
CA THR A 58 6.32 6.73 -16.64
C THR A 58 7.12 6.76 -15.33
N SER A 59 7.79 7.86 -15.03
CA SER A 59 8.52 8.09 -13.78
C SER A 59 7.66 8.72 -12.66
N LEU A 60 6.39 9.05 -12.95
CA LEU A 60 5.53 9.94 -12.18
C LEU A 60 5.12 9.49 -10.76
N PRO A 61 4.85 8.21 -10.43
CA PRO A 61 4.32 7.88 -9.11
C PRO A 61 5.35 7.91 -7.99
N LEU A 62 6.55 7.40 -8.24
CA LEU A 62 7.64 7.51 -7.28
C LEU A 62 8.09 8.98 -7.16
N GLN A 63 8.01 9.74 -8.24
CA GLN A 63 8.24 11.18 -8.25
C GLN A 63 7.14 11.92 -7.50
N TRP A 64 5.85 11.54 -7.67
CA TRP A 64 4.76 12.11 -6.90
C TRP A 64 4.94 11.86 -5.40
N ALA A 65 5.22 10.62 -4.97
CA ALA A 65 5.48 10.29 -3.58
C ALA A 65 6.64 11.11 -3.00
N LYS A 66 7.77 11.16 -3.71
CA LYS A 66 8.93 11.97 -3.33
C LYS A 66 8.60 13.46 -3.29
N LYS A 67 7.87 13.97 -4.29
CA LYS A 67 7.46 15.37 -4.37
C LYS A 67 6.52 15.73 -3.22
N THR A 68 5.53 14.90 -2.91
CA THR A 68 4.59 15.13 -1.81
C THR A 68 5.33 15.15 -0.47
N ILE A 69 6.22 14.20 -0.22
CA ILE A 69 7.00 14.15 1.03
C ILE A 69 7.98 15.32 1.13
N SER A 70 8.69 15.68 0.05
CA SER A 70 9.63 16.79 0.04
C SER A 70 8.95 18.17 0.02
N GLY A 71 7.70 18.22 -0.44
CA GLY A 71 6.87 19.43 -0.43
C GLY A 71 6.28 19.78 0.93
N CYS A 72 6.52 18.96 1.97
CA CYS A 72 6.03 19.22 3.31
C CYS A 72 6.69 20.48 3.90
N PRO A 73 5.91 21.49 4.32
CA PRO A 73 6.47 22.68 4.95
C PRO A 73 7.23 22.36 6.24
N GLN A 74 8.34 23.02 6.49
CA GLN A 74 9.22 22.74 7.64
C GLN A 74 8.48 22.74 9.00
N LYS A 75 7.51 23.61 9.18
CA LYS A 75 6.65 23.64 10.36
C LYS A 75 5.85 22.35 10.55
N LEU A 76 5.28 21.86 9.45
CA LEU A 76 4.48 20.65 9.43
C LEU A 76 5.36 19.41 9.51
N GLU A 77 6.54 19.44 8.90
CA GLU A 77 7.54 18.37 8.95
C GLU A 77 7.94 18.03 10.40
N THR A 78 8.10 19.05 11.24
CA THR A 78 8.42 18.84 12.67
C THR A 78 7.29 18.11 13.40
N GLN A 79 6.03 18.40 13.07
CA GLN A 79 4.87 17.74 13.68
C GLN A 79 4.63 16.33 13.13
N LEU A 80 5.00 16.09 11.88
CA LEU A 80 4.79 14.84 11.15
C LEU A 80 6.07 14.00 11.00
N GLN A 81 7.08 14.22 11.83
CA GLN A 81 8.36 13.52 11.72
C GLN A 81 8.21 11.99 11.67
N THR A 82 7.46 11.41 12.61
CA THR A 82 7.23 9.95 12.66
C THR A 82 6.43 9.45 11.44
N PRO A 83 5.28 10.03 11.06
CA PRO A 83 4.57 9.72 9.82
C PRO A 83 5.46 9.74 8.58
N LEU A 84 6.26 10.78 8.41
CA LEU A 84 7.13 10.93 7.24
C LEU A 84 8.26 9.88 7.21
N GLN A 85 8.82 9.53 8.37
CA GLN A 85 9.81 8.46 8.48
C GLN A 85 9.21 7.10 8.14
N LEU A 86 8.00 6.79 8.63
CA LEU A 86 7.29 5.55 8.30
C LEU A 86 6.95 5.48 6.81
N LEU A 87 6.51 6.58 6.20
CA LEU A 87 6.25 6.63 4.77
C LEU A 87 7.50 6.38 3.93
N LYS A 88 8.62 7.01 4.27
CA LYS A 88 9.92 6.78 3.60
C LYS A 88 10.35 5.32 3.74
N SER A 89 10.30 4.77 4.95
CA SER A 89 10.63 3.35 5.20
C SER A 89 9.71 2.40 4.45
N GLY A 90 8.41 2.70 4.38
CA GLY A 90 7.45 1.91 3.61
C GLY A 90 7.72 1.93 2.11
N LEU A 91 8.06 3.09 1.54
CA LEU A 91 8.43 3.22 0.12
C LEU A 91 9.70 2.43 -0.21
N ASP A 92 10.72 2.49 0.65
CA ASP A 92 11.97 1.75 0.47
C ASP A 92 11.72 0.24 0.53
N GLU A 93 10.92 -0.23 1.50
CA GLU A 93 10.57 -1.64 1.62
C GLU A 93 9.72 -2.11 0.44
N LEU A 94 8.75 -1.31 -0.01
CA LEU A 94 7.93 -1.63 -1.17
C LEU A 94 8.77 -1.73 -2.44
N SER A 95 9.71 -0.80 -2.63
CA SER A 95 10.66 -0.82 -3.76
C SER A 95 11.50 -2.11 -3.76
N THR A 96 11.94 -2.55 -2.59
CA THR A 96 12.73 -3.78 -2.42
C THR A 96 11.88 -5.03 -2.61
N ALA A 97 10.62 -4.99 -2.18
CA ALA A 97 9.69 -6.12 -2.22
C ALA A 97 9.44 -6.64 -3.64
N TYR A 98 9.42 -5.77 -4.64
CA TYR A 98 9.16 -6.15 -6.02
C TYR A 98 10.43 -6.46 -6.84
N GLN A 99 11.60 -6.47 -6.22
CA GLN A 99 12.81 -6.96 -6.87
C GLN A 99 12.77 -8.49 -6.99
N ALA A 100 13.16 -9.01 -8.16
CA ALA A 100 13.18 -10.43 -8.40
C ALA A 100 14.34 -11.12 -7.63
N PRO A 101 14.15 -12.36 -7.16
CA PRO A 101 12.95 -13.19 -7.20
C PRO A 101 11.91 -12.79 -6.13
N ILE A 102 10.63 -12.77 -6.50
CA ILE A 102 9.55 -12.42 -5.57
C ILE A 102 9.13 -13.67 -4.77
N PRO A 103 9.26 -13.65 -3.43
CA PRO A 103 8.85 -14.76 -2.58
C PRO A 103 7.34 -15.04 -2.61
N VAL A 104 6.96 -16.31 -2.44
CA VAL A 104 5.56 -16.75 -2.55
C VAL A 104 4.63 -16.08 -1.53
N LEU A 105 5.12 -15.78 -0.33
CA LEU A 105 4.33 -15.18 0.75
C LEU A 105 4.20 -13.65 0.63
N LEU A 106 4.96 -13.03 -0.28
CA LEU A 106 5.07 -11.57 -0.38
C LEU A 106 3.88 -10.84 -1.02
N PRO A 107 3.14 -11.40 -2.02
CA PRO A 107 2.20 -10.63 -2.83
C PRO A 107 1.15 -9.88 -2.00
N ARG A 108 0.50 -10.56 -1.05
CA ARG A 108 -0.57 -9.96 -0.24
C ARG A 108 -0.05 -8.87 0.72
N PRO A 109 0.98 -9.10 1.55
CA PRO A 109 1.57 -8.04 2.37
C PRO A 109 2.03 -6.84 1.55
N ALA A 110 2.65 -7.05 0.39
CA ALA A 110 3.12 -5.97 -0.47
C ALA A 110 1.96 -5.12 -1.04
N LEU A 111 0.84 -5.74 -1.44
CA LEU A 111 -0.36 -5.02 -1.86
C LEU A 111 -0.95 -4.18 -0.72
N MET A 112 -1.01 -4.73 0.50
CA MET A 112 -1.50 -4.00 1.67
C MET A 112 -0.59 -2.82 2.00
N LEU A 113 0.73 -3.01 1.97
CA LEU A 113 1.70 -1.94 2.17
C LEU A 113 1.52 -0.83 1.13
N PHE A 114 1.34 -1.20 -0.14
CA PHE A 114 1.06 -0.25 -1.20
C PHE A 114 -0.20 0.58 -0.91
N GLY A 115 -1.30 -0.07 -0.51
CA GLY A 115 -2.55 0.61 -0.15
C GLY A 115 -2.37 1.59 1.01
N TYR A 116 -1.66 1.20 2.08
CA TYR A 116 -1.35 2.09 3.21
C TYR A 116 -0.51 3.29 2.79
N ILE A 117 0.51 3.08 1.94
CA ILE A 117 1.38 4.17 1.45
C ILE A 117 0.58 5.18 0.64
N VAL A 118 -0.21 4.70 -0.34
CA VAL A 118 -1.01 5.58 -1.21
C VAL A 118 -2.01 6.39 -0.40
N SER A 119 -2.76 5.75 0.49
CA SER A 119 -3.71 6.44 1.37
C SER A 119 -3.02 7.49 2.25
N SER A 120 -1.85 7.16 2.80
CA SER A 120 -1.07 8.09 3.62
C SER A 120 -0.54 9.28 2.83
N LEU A 121 -0.15 9.08 1.57
CA LEU A 121 0.31 10.16 0.69
C LEU A 121 -0.83 11.14 0.35
N TYR A 122 -2.05 10.64 0.09
CA TYR A 122 -3.21 11.49 -0.11
C TYR A 122 -3.58 12.28 1.14
N LEU A 123 -3.54 11.65 2.31
CA LEU A 123 -3.77 12.34 3.57
C LEU A 123 -2.69 13.40 3.84
N LEU A 124 -1.43 13.13 3.49
CA LEU A 124 -0.34 14.09 3.59
C LEU A 124 -0.55 15.28 2.65
N GLU A 125 -0.91 15.02 1.39
CA GLU A 125 -1.19 16.07 0.42
C GLU A 125 -2.34 16.96 0.88
N HIS A 126 -3.40 16.36 1.41
CA HIS A 126 -4.52 17.08 1.98
C HIS A 126 -4.11 17.91 3.21
N ALA A 127 -3.34 17.35 4.14
CA ALA A 127 -2.84 18.06 5.32
C ALA A 127 -1.94 19.25 4.95
N ILE A 128 -1.07 19.09 3.93
CA ILE A 128 -0.24 20.18 3.40
C ILE A 128 -1.12 21.30 2.80
N TRP A 129 -2.11 20.91 2.00
CA TRP A 129 -3.05 21.86 1.40
C TRP A 129 -3.84 22.62 2.46
N SER A 130 -4.44 21.92 3.41
CA SER A 130 -5.23 22.46 4.51
C SER A 130 -4.41 23.44 5.37
N HIS A 131 -3.18 23.05 5.71
CA HIS A 131 -2.24 23.90 6.45
C HIS A 131 -1.85 25.16 5.67
N SER A 132 -1.57 25.03 4.36
CA SER A 132 -1.15 26.14 3.50
C SER A 132 -2.29 27.16 3.29
N ASN A 133 -3.53 26.70 3.23
CA ASN A 133 -4.71 27.53 3.08
C ASN A 133 -5.29 28.02 4.42
N LYS A 134 -4.69 27.63 5.54
CA LYS A 134 -5.15 27.98 6.90
C LYS A 134 -6.61 27.58 7.14
N GLU A 135 -6.99 26.39 6.66
CA GLU A 135 -8.34 25.86 6.86
C GLU A 135 -8.64 25.70 8.36
N PRO A 136 -9.89 25.94 8.80
CA PRO A 136 -10.27 25.84 10.22
C PRO A 136 -10.05 24.43 10.80
N GLY A 137 -10.04 23.39 9.96
CA GLY A 137 -9.85 22.00 10.34
C GLY A 137 -8.42 21.46 10.19
N ASN A 138 -7.43 22.28 9.89
CA ASN A 138 -6.08 21.83 9.53
C ASN A 138 -5.41 20.98 10.61
N GLU A 139 -5.61 21.23 11.89
CA GLU A 139 -5.08 20.42 12.99
C GLU A 139 -5.73 19.04 13.03
N THR A 140 -7.01 18.94 12.68
CA THR A 140 -7.71 17.66 12.56
C THR A 140 -7.15 16.84 11.39
N ASP A 141 -6.88 17.47 10.25
CA ASP A 141 -6.31 16.80 9.08
C ASP A 141 -4.91 16.25 9.37
N ILE A 142 -4.09 17.01 10.09
CA ILE A 142 -2.77 16.58 10.57
C ILE A 142 -2.90 15.37 11.52
N GLU A 143 -3.84 15.43 12.45
CA GLU A 143 -4.06 14.34 13.42
C GLU A 143 -4.61 13.08 12.74
N VAL A 144 -5.48 13.20 11.74
CA VAL A 144 -5.97 12.08 10.93
C VAL A 144 -4.81 11.38 10.22
N LEU A 145 -3.92 12.13 9.57
CA LEU A 145 -2.71 11.57 8.95
C LEU A 145 -1.83 10.87 9.99
N ARG A 146 -1.60 11.49 11.15
CA ARG A 146 -0.78 10.92 12.21
C ARG A 146 -1.34 9.58 12.69
N ARG A 147 -2.63 9.53 13.01
CA ARG A 147 -3.29 8.29 13.46
C ARG A 147 -3.29 7.23 12.37
N TRP A 148 -3.60 7.61 11.14
CA TRP A 148 -3.59 6.66 10.03
C TRP A 148 -2.23 6.02 9.83
N THR A 149 -1.16 6.80 9.85
CA THR A 149 0.19 6.27 9.61
C THR A 149 0.77 5.52 10.80
N VAL A 150 0.52 5.99 12.03
CA VAL A 150 1.16 5.43 13.24
C VAL A 150 0.29 4.33 13.88
N GLU A 151 -1.05 4.51 13.92
CA GLU A 151 -1.95 3.64 14.69
C GLU A 151 -2.68 2.63 13.81
N ALA A 152 -2.97 2.93 12.53
CA ALA A 152 -3.78 2.07 11.66
C ALA A 152 -3.03 0.85 11.07
N GLY A 153 -1.72 0.74 11.28
CA GLY A 153 -0.99 -0.49 10.96
C GLY A 153 0.06 -0.41 9.86
N LEU A 154 0.47 0.79 9.39
CA LEU A 154 1.55 0.93 8.40
C LEU A 154 2.84 0.26 8.86
N LEU A 155 3.28 0.48 10.12
CA LEU A 155 4.47 -0.15 10.69
C LEU A 155 4.36 -1.68 10.69
N LYS A 156 3.21 -2.20 11.15
CA LYS A 156 2.93 -3.64 11.15
C LYS A 156 3.03 -4.22 9.74
N THR A 157 2.47 -3.54 8.75
CA THR A 157 2.48 -3.99 7.36
C THR A 157 3.89 -3.96 6.76
N ILE A 158 4.72 -2.97 7.11
CA ILE A 158 6.14 -2.94 6.75
C ILE A 158 6.86 -4.18 7.31
N ASP A 159 6.61 -4.53 8.57
CA ASP A 159 7.24 -5.69 9.21
C ASP A 159 6.72 -7.02 8.63
N GLU A 160 5.44 -7.11 8.25
CA GLU A 160 4.88 -8.25 7.54
C GLU A 160 5.55 -8.45 6.17
N VAL A 161 5.79 -7.38 5.41
CA VAL A 161 6.51 -7.43 4.13
C VAL A 161 7.96 -7.89 4.34
N LYS A 162 8.68 -7.33 5.31
CA LYS A 162 10.04 -7.78 5.65
C LYS A 162 10.07 -9.27 6.00
N THR A 163 9.14 -9.70 6.85
CA THR A 163 9.03 -11.10 7.26
C THR A 163 8.72 -12.02 6.08
N ALA A 164 7.78 -11.64 5.21
CA ALA A 164 7.43 -12.42 4.03
C ALA A 164 8.59 -12.48 3.03
N ARG A 165 9.35 -11.41 2.87
CA ARG A 165 10.51 -11.33 1.96
C ARG A 165 11.68 -12.18 2.44
N THR A 166 11.89 -12.27 3.75
CA THR A 166 13.00 -13.03 4.35
C THR A 166 12.60 -14.44 4.80
N ALA A 167 11.36 -14.85 4.55
CA ALA A 167 10.86 -16.17 4.93
C ALA A 167 11.67 -17.28 4.24
N GLY A 168 12.26 -18.17 5.05
CA GLY A 168 12.99 -19.32 4.56
C GLY A 168 12.08 -20.35 3.89
N SER A 169 12.66 -21.21 3.04
CA SER A 169 11.95 -22.29 2.33
C SER A 169 11.20 -23.23 3.27
N GLU A 170 11.70 -23.45 4.48
CA GLU A 170 11.06 -24.29 5.49
C GLU A 170 9.73 -23.71 5.96
N ARG A 171 9.65 -22.40 6.21
CA ARG A 171 8.39 -21.72 6.56
C ARG A 171 7.39 -21.80 5.42
N VAL A 172 7.83 -21.54 4.19
CA VAL A 172 6.98 -21.65 3.00
C VAL A 172 6.43 -23.06 2.86
N ALA A 173 7.27 -24.07 3.04
CA ALA A 173 6.86 -25.48 2.98
C ALA A 173 5.82 -25.81 4.07
N MET A 174 6.02 -25.32 5.30
CA MET A 174 5.09 -25.51 6.40
C MET A 174 3.73 -24.86 6.13
N ASP A 175 3.71 -23.61 5.65
CA ASP A 175 2.49 -22.90 5.31
C ASP A 175 1.72 -23.61 4.17
N LEU A 176 2.42 -24.10 3.16
CA LEU A 176 1.83 -24.89 2.09
C LEU A 176 1.29 -26.24 2.60
N GLU A 177 2.00 -26.92 3.50
CA GLU A 177 1.51 -28.15 4.14
C GLU A 177 0.25 -27.91 4.96
N MET A 178 0.17 -26.79 5.71
CA MET A 178 -1.04 -26.44 6.47
C MET A 178 -2.25 -26.18 5.57
N VAL A 179 -2.04 -25.59 4.39
CA VAL A 179 -3.13 -25.25 3.46
C VAL A 179 -3.56 -26.47 2.63
N TYR A 180 -2.60 -27.22 2.08
CA TYR A 180 -2.88 -28.29 1.11
C TYR A 180 -2.74 -29.69 1.69
N GLY A 181 -2.12 -29.85 2.87
CA GLY A 181 -1.82 -31.14 3.49
C GLY A 181 -0.66 -31.88 2.79
N LYS A 182 -0.05 -32.81 3.55
CA LYS A 182 1.15 -33.58 3.06
C LYS A 182 0.91 -34.32 1.74
N ARG A 183 -0.29 -34.85 1.52
CA ARG A 183 -0.61 -35.63 0.32
C ARG A 183 -0.73 -34.80 -0.95
N ALA A 184 -1.08 -33.53 -0.86
CA ALA A 184 -1.20 -32.66 -2.02
C ALA A 184 0.17 -32.13 -2.46
N MET A 185 1.07 -31.86 -1.48
CA MET A 185 2.45 -31.43 -1.77
C MET A 185 3.27 -32.44 -2.55
N ALA A 186 3.00 -33.74 -2.40
CA ALA A 186 3.67 -34.80 -3.16
C ALA A 186 3.27 -34.86 -4.65
N ARG A 187 2.31 -34.04 -5.08
CA ARG A 187 1.78 -33.99 -6.46
C ARG A 187 2.05 -32.63 -7.15
N LEU A 188 2.64 -31.65 -6.46
CA LEU A 188 3.10 -30.37 -6.98
C LEU A 188 4.60 -30.45 -7.30
#